data_bff55529e18778b0e48e7119f80974b8
#
_entry.id   bff55529e18778b0e48e7119f80974b8
#
_cell.length_a   1.000
_cell.length_b   1.000
_cell.length_c   1.000
_cell.angle_alpha   90.00
_cell.angle_beta   90.00
_cell.angle_gamma   90.00
#
_symmetry.space_group_name_H-M   'P 1'
#
loop_
_entity.id
_entity.type
_entity.pdbx_description
1 polymer ?
#
loop_
_entity_poly.entity_id
_entity_poly.type
_entity_poly.pdbx_seq_one_letter_code
_entity_poly.pdbx_strand_id
1 'polypeptide(L)'
;QPESSAASDVYKRQVRFFEGETDNNELFSKKLAQLADVFVMDAFGSAHRSHCSTEGVSHFIDSCVGRLVEEELNSLEGILNNPSKPMLGIIGGSKISTKINILESLLEKVDWLFVGGGIANTLHKSKGYEIGQSIVENDFLEEAKDLSKNNKIILPETFVVEQKDKSIVEKTFEGILPDDIIYDVSINSIKSLNNIISSCKTILWNGPLGFFEREEFSKGTLHLAKVISESDAYSVIGGGETLTAFNQSNLLDKVGYASTAGGAFLEYIEKGSLPSLDALKAVSYTHLTLPTTL
;
A
#
# COMPACT_ATOMS: atom_id res chain seq x y z
N GLN A 1 -2.59 34.43 28.51
CA GLN A 1 -3.91 34.11 27.97
C GLN A 1 -3.86 32.75 27.32
N PRO A 2 -4.74 31.84 27.61
CA PRO A 2 -4.79 30.57 26.90
C PRO A 2 -5.51 30.82 25.57
N GLU A 3 -4.76 30.79 24.51
CA GLU A 3 -5.33 30.55 23.20
C GLU A 3 -5.82 29.09 23.14
N SER A 4 -7.03 28.86 23.60
CA SER A 4 -7.77 27.68 23.26
C SER A 4 -8.23 27.84 21.82
N SER A 5 -7.37 27.55 20.87
CA SER A 5 -7.82 27.40 19.48
C SER A 5 -8.73 26.18 19.41
N ALA A 6 -9.79 26.26 18.58
CA ALA A 6 -10.66 25.11 18.30
C ALA A 6 -9.84 23.87 17.88
N ALA A 7 -8.68 24.06 17.23
CA ALA A 7 -7.72 23.01 16.89
C ALA A 7 -7.12 22.31 18.13
N SER A 8 -6.83 23.04 19.23
CA SER A 8 -6.30 22.44 20.45
C SER A 8 -7.36 21.62 21.21
N ASP A 9 -8.62 22.01 21.11
CA ASP A 9 -9.74 21.24 21.70
C ASP A 9 -10.05 19.98 20.91
N VAL A 10 -9.99 20.02 19.59
CA VAL A 10 -10.10 18.82 18.73
C VAL A 10 -8.97 17.85 19.02
N TYR A 11 -7.74 18.35 19.17
CA TYR A 11 -6.57 17.53 19.49
C TYR A 11 -6.74 16.80 20.83
N LYS A 12 -7.23 17.44 21.87
CA LYS A 12 -7.45 16.84 23.20
C LYS A 12 -8.56 15.78 23.24
N ARG A 13 -9.39 15.68 22.22
CA ARG A 13 -10.47 14.68 22.12
C ARG A 13 -10.07 13.39 21.44
N GLN A 14 -8.83 13.28 20.96
CA GLN A 14 -8.37 12.06 20.30
C GLN A 14 -8.11 10.96 21.33
N VAL A 15 -8.67 9.77 21.11
CA VAL A 15 -8.55 8.61 22.00
C VAL A 15 -7.09 8.21 22.27
N ARG A 16 -6.16 8.46 21.35
CA ARG A 16 -4.73 8.18 21.49
C ARG A 16 -4.01 8.97 22.59
N PHE A 17 -4.65 9.98 23.16
CA PHE A 17 -4.11 10.70 24.35
C PHE A 17 -4.43 10.00 25.67
N PHE A 18 -5.32 9.02 25.66
CA PHE A 18 -5.60 8.25 26.86
C PHE A 18 -4.51 7.20 27.06
N GLU A 19 -4.02 7.13 28.30
CA GLU A 19 -3.08 6.10 28.71
C GLU A 19 -3.69 4.71 28.52
N GLY A 20 -2.92 3.80 27.96
CA GLY A 20 -3.33 2.44 27.66
C GLY A 20 -4.03 2.23 26.33
N GLU A 21 -4.40 3.29 25.57
CA GLU A 21 -5.04 3.13 24.25
C GLU A 21 -4.17 2.32 23.28
N THR A 22 -2.91 2.72 23.12
CA THR A 22 -1.98 2.06 22.19
C THR A 22 -1.47 0.72 22.68
N ASP A 23 -1.54 0.48 24.00
CA ASP A 23 -1.08 -0.75 24.64
C ASP A 23 -2.20 -1.80 24.73
N ASN A 24 -3.34 -1.50 24.13
CA ASN A 24 -4.53 -2.36 24.15
C ASN A 24 -4.95 -2.78 25.56
N ASN A 25 -4.93 -1.81 26.49
CA ASN A 25 -5.18 -2.07 27.90
C ASN A 25 -6.61 -2.56 28.15
N GLU A 26 -6.75 -3.72 28.79
CA GLU A 26 -8.04 -4.38 29.03
C GLU A 26 -9.04 -3.51 29.81
N LEU A 27 -8.58 -2.81 30.87
CA LEU A 27 -9.45 -1.96 31.68
C LEU A 27 -9.98 -0.76 30.90
N PHE A 28 -9.13 -0.20 30.01
CA PHE A 28 -9.56 0.89 29.14
C PHE A 28 -10.51 0.40 28.06
N SER A 29 -10.25 -0.76 27.45
CA SER A 29 -11.16 -1.41 26.50
C SER A 29 -12.55 -1.68 27.10
N LYS A 30 -12.61 -2.18 28.33
CA LYS A 30 -13.88 -2.36 29.09
C LYS A 30 -14.61 -1.04 29.32
N LYS A 31 -13.90 0.05 29.61
CA LYS A 31 -14.52 1.38 29.76
C LYS A 31 -15.09 1.89 28.44
N LEU A 32 -14.39 1.66 27.31
CA LEU A 32 -14.91 2.02 26.00
C LEU A 32 -16.18 1.22 25.66
N ALA A 33 -16.18 -0.08 25.94
CA ALA A 33 -17.33 -0.95 25.73
C ALA A 33 -18.60 -0.54 26.51
N GLN A 34 -18.43 0.14 27.65
CA GLN A 34 -19.55 0.63 28.45
C GLN A 34 -20.25 1.88 27.88
N LEU A 35 -19.71 2.47 26.81
CA LEU A 35 -20.23 3.70 26.21
C LEU A 35 -21.37 3.46 25.22
N ALA A 36 -21.59 2.22 24.78
CA ALA A 36 -22.56 1.87 23.75
C ALA A 36 -23.07 0.43 23.92
N ASP A 37 -24.04 0.04 23.11
CA ASP A 37 -24.59 -1.33 23.09
C ASP A 37 -23.93 -2.17 21.99
N VAL A 38 -23.39 -1.54 20.95
CA VAL A 38 -22.73 -2.21 19.81
C VAL A 38 -21.52 -1.39 19.36
N PHE A 39 -20.42 -2.07 19.05
CA PHE A 39 -19.25 -1.49 18.42
C PHE A 39 -19.26 -1.78 16.91
N VAL A 40 -19.12 -0.73 16.11
CA VAL A 40 -18.99 -0.86 14.64
C VAL A 40 -17.58 -0.46 14.21
N MET A 41 -16.81 -1.45 13.75
CA MET A 41 -15.48 -1.21 13.18
C MET A 41 -15.63 -0.76 11.72
N ASP A 42 -15.56 0.56 11.49
CA ASP A 42 -15.69 1.14 10.14
C ASP A 42 -14.50 2.03 9.76
N ALA A 43 -13.32 1.71 10.30
CA ALA A 43 -12.09 2.45 10.09
C ALA A 43 -10.97 1.51 9.60
N PHE A 44 -11.07 1.00 8.35
CA PHE A 44 -10.14 0.03 7.78
C PHE A 44 -8.69 0.51 7.87
N GLY A 45 -8.40 1.81 7.62
CA GLY A 45 -7.07 2.38 7.71
C GLY A 45 -6.37 2.23 9.07
N SER A 46 -7.13 1.97 10.16
CA SER A 46 -6.60 1.71 11.51
C SER A 46 -6.75 0.24 11.95
N ALA A 47 -7.39 -0.61 11.16
CA ALA A 47 -7.69 -2.01 11.52
C ALA A 47 -6.46 -2.89 11.75
N HIS A 48 -5.29 -2.47 11.24
CA HIS A 48 -4.00 -3.14 11.45
C HIS A 48 -3.38 -2.89 12.83
N ARG A 49 -4.00 -2.05 13.67
CA ARG A 49 -3.49 -1.69 14.99
C ARG A 49 -4.28 -2.42 16.08
N SER A 50 -3.56 -3.16 16.93
CA SER A 50 -4.15 -3.76 18.14
C SER A 50 -4.24 -2.70 19.25
N HIS A 51 -5.18 -1.76 19.11
CA HIS A 51 -5.44 -0.72 20.11
C HIS A 51 -6.79 -0.96 20.78
N CYS A 52 -7.02 -0.32 21.95
CA CYS A 52 -8.28 -0.46 22.68
C CYS A 52 -9.50 -0.09 21.84
N SER A 53 -9.42 1.01 21.07
CA SER A 53 -10.55 1.53 20.28
C SER A 53 -10.75 0.85 18.93
N THR A 54 -9.83 -0.02 18.50
CA THR A 54 -9.91 -0.71 17.21
C THR A 54 -10.07 -2.23 17.34
N GLU A 55 -9.43 -2.83 18.34
CA GLU A 55 -9.42 -4.28 18.57
C GLU A 55 -9.94 -4.62 19.96
N GLY A 56 -9.36 -4.03 21.03
CA GLY A 56 -9.64 -4.42 22.42
C GLY A 56 -11.09 -4.28 22.84
N VAL A 57 -11.79 -3.23 22.38
CA VAL A 57 -13.21 -2.98 22.70
C VAL A 57 -14.10 -4.13 22.22
N SER A 58 -13.78 -4.77 21.08
CA SER A 58 -14.59 -5.83 20.50
C SER A 58 -14.68 -7.10 21.35
N HIS A 59 -13.77 -7.28 22.29
CA HIS A 59 -13.81 -8.42 23.23
C HIS A 59 -14.84 -8.27 24.36
N PHE A 60 -15.44 -7.08 24.54
CA PHE A 60 -16.30 -6.76 25.67
C PHE A 60 -17.69 -6.24 25.30
N ILE A 61 -18.00 -6.16 24.01
CA ILE A 61 -19.27 -5.65 23.49
C ILE A 61 -19.59 -6.35 22.16
N ASP A 62 -20.87 -6.50 21.83
CA ASP A 62 -21.29 -6.97 20.52
C ASP A 62 -20.71 -6.10 19.42
N SER A 63 -20.09 -6.72 18.44
CA SER A 63 -19.27 -6.01 17.47
C SER A 63 -19.49 -6.51 16.04
N CYS A 64 -19.43 -5.57 15.08
CA CYS A 64 -19.53 -5.89 13.64
C CYS A 64 -18.63 -4.97 12.81
N VAL A 65 -18.44 -5.31 11.55
CA VAL A 65 -17.84 -4.40 10.56
C VAL A 65 -18.87 -3.38 10.08
N GLY A 66 -18.40 -2.17 9.75
CA GLY A 66 -19.18 -1.17 9.06
C GLY A 66 -19.07 -1.32 7.54
N ARG A 67 -19.85 -0.52 6.81
CA ARG A 67 -19.96 -0.63 5.34
C ARG A 67 -18.67 -0.28 4.60
N LEU A 68 -17.89 0.67 5.12
CA LEU A 68 -16.59 1.04 4.52
C LEU A 68 -15.62 -0.14 4.62
N VAL A 69 -15.55 -0.78 5.77
CA VAL A 69 -14.69 -1.97 5.98
C VAL A 69 -15.19 -3.15 5.13
N GLU A 70 -16.49 -3.35 5.01
CA GLU A 70 -17.09 -4.37 4.14
C GLU A 70 -16.71 -4.15 2.66
N GLU A 71 -16.77 -2.91 2.16
CA GLU A 71 -16.40 -2.56 0.80
C GLU A 71 -14.90 -2.78 0.53
N GLU A 72 -14.03 -2.33 1.47
CA GLU A 72 -12.59 -2.59 1.41
C GLU A 72 -12.28 -4.09 1.34
N LEU A 73 -12.89 -4.89 2.23
CA LEU A 73 -12.69 -6.33 2.28
C LEU A 73 -13.16 -7.02 1.00
N ASN A 74 -14.35 -6.71 0.51
CA ASN A 74 -14.89 -7.29 -0.72
C ASN A 74 -13.97 -7.00 -1.92
N SER A 75 -13.43 -5.78 -2.00
CA SER A 75 -12.52 -5.37 -3.07
C SER A 75 -11.17 -6.09 -2.99
N LEU A 76 -10.63 -6.28 -1.78
CA LEU A 76 -9.35 -6.93 -1.56
C LEU A 76 -9.44 -8.46 -1.62
N GLU A 77 -10.46 -9.07 -1.03
CA GLU A 77 -10.64 -10.53 -1.04
C GLU A 77 -10.81 -11.07 -2.46
N GLY A 78 -11.55 -10.36 -3.30
CA GLY A 78 -11.72 -10.71 -4.71
C GLY A 78 -10.39 -10.78 -5.46
N ILE A 79 -9.45 -9.89 -5.12
CA ILE A 79 -8.12 -9.86 -5.74
C ILE A 79 -7.15 -10.86 -5.12
N LEU A 80 -7.20 -11.05 -3.80
CA LEU A 80 -6.19 -11.86 -3.10
C LEU A 80 -6.52 -13.35 -3.11
N ASN A 81 -7.79 -13.71 -3.03
CA ASN A 81 -8.23 -15.10 -2.90
C ASN A 81 -8.55 -15.76 -4.24
N ASN A 82 -9.11 -15.01 -5.18
CA ASN A 82 -9.49 -15.56 -6.50
C ASN A 82 -9.40 -14.49 -7.61
N PRO A 83 -8.23 -13.93 -7.88
CA PRO A 83 -8.07 -12.88 -8.88
C PRO A 83 -8.41 -13.39 -10.28
N SER A 84 -9.10 -12.58 -11.06
CA SER A 84 -9.21 -12.82 -12.49
C SER A 84 -7.83 -12.70 -13.13
N LYS A 85 -7.37 -13.74 -13.80
CA LYS A 85 -6.06 -13.82 -14.45
C LYS A 85 -6.11 -13.35 -15.92
N PRO A 86 -5.01 -12.80 -16.47
CA PRO A 86 -3.72 -12.51 -15.80
C PRO A 86 -3.79 -11.33 -14.82
N MET A 87 -2.94 -11.36 -13.78
CA MET A 87 -2.84 -10.33 -12.75
C MET A 87 -1.47 -9.65 -12.76
N LEU A 88 -1.48 -8.32 -12.76
CA LEU A 88 -0.29 -7.47 -12.62
C LEU A 88 -0.28 -6.80 -11.24
N GLY A 89 0.79 -7.03 -10.47
CA GLY A 89 1.13 -6.23 -9.30
C GLY A 89 2.06 -5.08 -9.70
N ILE A 90 1.87 -3.91 -9.11
CA ILE A 90 2.74 -2.75 -9.28
C ILE A 90 3.09 -2.21 -7.90
N ILE A 91 4.36 -2.24 -7.56
CA ILE A 91 4.86 -1.75 -6.26
C ILE A 91 5.93 -0.69 -6.50
N GLY A 92 5.64 0.52 -6.04
CA GLY A 92 6.58 1.62 -5.97
C GLY A 92 6.92 2.00 -4.54
N GLY A 93 7.76 3.02 -4.39
CA GLY A 93 8.16 3.58 -3.11
C GLY A 93 9.68 3.63 -2.91
N SER A 94 10.11 4.24 -1.80
CA SER A 94 11.52 4.57 -1.57
C SER A 94 12.33 3.43 -0.94
N LYS A 95 11.70 2.56 -0.11
CA LYS A 95 12.40 1.59 0.74
C LYS A 95 11.91 0.16 0.54
N ILE A 96 12.83 -0.75 0.19
CA ILE A 96 12.54 -2.18 0.06
C ILE A 96 12.25 -2.82 1.42
N SER A 97 12.93 -2.40 2.47
CA SER A 97 12.78 -2.93 3.84
C SER A 97 11.34 -2.90 4.34
N THR A 98 10.57 -1.91 3.93
CA THR A 98 9.17 -1.76 4.33
C THR A 98 8.18 -2.57 3.49
N LYS A 99 8.64 -3.15 2.37
CA LYS A 99 7.76 -3.80 1.38
C LYS A 99 8.23 -5.20 0.95
N ILE A 100 9.32 -5.70 1.51
CA ILE A 100 9.88 -6.99 1.10
C ILE A 100 8.87 -8.14 1.29
N ASN A 101 8.21 -8.23 2.45
CA ASN A 101 7.20 -9.26 2.71
C ASN A 101 6.00 -9.15 1.76
N ILE A 102 5.62 -7.91 1.40
CA ILE A 102 4.53 -7.67 0.45
C ILE A 102 4.92 -8.11 -0.95
N LEU A 103 6.17 -7.83 -1.37
CA LEU A 103 6.68 -8.30 -2.67
C LEU A 103 6.66 -9.82 -2.74
N GLU A 104 7.13 -10.52 -1.69
CA GLU A 104 7.11 -11.98 -1.60
C GLU A 104 5.68 -12.53 -1.64
N SER A 105 4.78 -12.00 -0.82
CA SER A 105 3.36 -12.41 -0.80
C SER A 105 2.66 -12.19 -2.15
N LEU A 106 2.96 -11.08 -2.84
CA LEU A 106 2.38 -10.81 -4.15
C LEU A 106 2.95 -11.72 -5.24
N LEU A 107 4.23 -12.09 -5.19
CA LEU A 107 4.84 -13.01 -6.17
C LEU A 107 4.15 -14.37 -6.22
N GLU A 108 3.53 -14.81 -5.13
CA GLU A 108 2.73 -16.03 -5.10
C GLU A 108 1.41 -15.89 -5.87
N LYS A 109 0.86 -14.67 -5.97
CA LYS A 109 -0.49 -14.39 -6.47
C LYS A 109 -0.52 -13.84 -7.89
N VAL A 110 0.46 -12.99 -8.25
CA VAL A 110 0.49 -12.28 -9.54
C VAL A 110 1.14 -13.12 -10.65
N ASP A 111 0.84 -12.77 -11.91
CA ASP A 111 1.54 -13.29 -13.08
C ASP A 111 2.76 -12.42 -13.41
N TRP A 112 2.68 -11.11 -13.15
CA TRP A 112 3.78 -10.15 -13.28
C TRP A 112 3.78 -9.18 -12.10
N LEU A 113 4.98 -8.76 -11.70
CA LEU A 113 5.21 -7.76 -10.66
C LEU A 113 6.14 -6.68 -11.17
N PHE A 114 5.59 -5.52 -11.49
CA PHE A 114 6.40 -4.35 -11.85
C PHE A 114 6.82 -3.60 -10.59
N VAL A 115 8.12 -3.34 -10.46
CA VAL A 115 8.68 -2.66 -9.29
C VAL A 115 9.33 -1.35 -9.71
N GLY A 116 8.96 -0.25 -9.05
CA GLY A 116 9.47 1.11 -9.32
C GLY A 116 10.08 1.79 -8.10
N GLY A 117 10.53 3.03 -8.28
CA GLY A 117 11.07 3.88 -7.23
C GLY A 117 12.40 3.38 -6.64
N GLY A 118 12.72 3.78 -5.42
CA GLY A 118 13.93 3.36 -4.70
C GLY A 118 14.04 1.86 -4.46
N ILE A 119 12.90 1.15 -4.45
CA ILE A 119 12.89 -0.31 -4.38
C ILE A 119 13.54 -0.89 -5.65
N ALA A 120 13.18 -0.38 -6.84
CA ALA A 120 13.80 -0.79 -8.09
C ALA A 120 15.30 -0.47 -8.13
N ASN A 121 15.71 0.69 -7.59
CA ASN A 121 17.14 1.03 -7.50
C ASN A 121 17.91 0.00 -6.67
N THR A 122 17.35 -0.46 -5.54
CA THR A 122 17.98 -1.48 -4.69
C THR A 122 18.07 -2.82 -5.42
N LEU A 123 17.02 -3.23 -6.16
CA LEU A 123 17.03 -4.43 -6.99
C LEU A 123 18.05 -4.33 -8.14
N HIS A 124 18.18 -3.18 -8.78
CA HIS A 124 19.16 -2.97 -9.84
C HIS A 124 20.60 -3.01 -9.31
N LYS A 125 20.85 -2.33 -8.18
CA LYS A 125 22.18 -2.37 -7.53
C LYS A 125 22.57 -3.78 -7.12
N SER A 126 21.63 -4.59 -6.62
CA SER A 126 21.89 -5.99 -6.27
C SER A 126 22.29 -6.85 -7.48
N LYS A 127 21.90 -6.45 -8.69
CA LYS A 127 22.33 -7.06 -9.97
C LYS A 127 23.66 -6.51 -10.50
N GLY A 128 24.27 -5.53 -9.81
CA GLY A 128 25.54 -4.91 -10.18
C GLY A 128 25.43 -3.72 -11.13
N TYR A 129 24.25 -3.17 -11.34
CA TYR A 129 24.08 -1.95 -12.14
C TYR A 129 24.48 -0.70 -11.35
N GLU A 130 25.05 0.28 -12.07
CA GLU A 130 25.29 1.63 -11.52
C GLU A 130 23.97 2.38 -11.33
N ILE A 131 23.77 2.97 -10.18
CA ILE A 131 22.60 3.76 -9.84
C ILE A 131 22.93 5.19 -9.36
N GLY A 132 24.22 5.56 -9.45
CA GLY A 132 24.73 6.86 -9.01
C GLY A 132 24.47 7.13 -7.52
N GLN A 133 24.04 8.36 -7.23
CA GLN A 133 23.67 8.82 -5.88
C GLN A 133 22.19 8.56 -5.55
N SER A 134 21.51 7.67 -6.30
CA SER A 134 20.10 7.36 -6.11
C SER A 134 19.85 6.69 -4.77
N ILE A 135 18.61 6.86 -4.26
CA ILE A 135 18.19 6.20 -3.01
C ILE A 135 18.32 4.67 -3.14
N VAL A 136 18.91 4.06 -2.13
CA VAL A 136 19.16 2.61 -2.06
C VAL A 136 19.28 2.17 -0.61
N GLU A 137 18.89 0.93 -0.32
CA GLU A 137 19.10 0.29 0.98
C GLU A 137 20.17 -0.79 0.84
N ASN A 138 21.43 -0.44 1.19
CA ASN A 138 22.57 -1.34 1.02
C ASN A 138 22.47 -2.59 1.92
N ASP A 139 21.81 -2.47 3.07
CA ASP A 139 21.65 -3.58 4.03
C ASP A 139 20.71 -4.69 3.51
N PHE A 140 19.95 -4.41 2.43
CA PHE A 140 18.99 -5.34 1.83
C PHE A 140 19.40 -5.83 0.43
N LEU A 141 20.68 -5.71 0.06
CA LEU A 141 21.15 -6.10 -1.28
C LEU A 141 21.11 -7.62 -1.51
N GLU A 142 21.31 -8.44 -0.50
CA GLU A 142 21.26 -9.91 -0.65
C GLU A 142 19.81 -10.36 -0.85
N GLU A 143 18.86 -9.87 -0.03
CA GLU A 143 17.44 -10.15 -0.18
C GLU A 143 16.91 -9.63 -1.52
N ALA A 144 17.33 -8.43 -1.93
CA ALA A 144 16.99 -7.86 -3.23
C ALA A 144 17.52 -8.72 -4.38
N LYS A 145 18.74 -9.29 -4.23
CA LYS A 145 19.33 -10.18 -5.23
C LYS A 145 18.53 -11.48 -5.36
N ASP A 146 18.07 -12.04 -4.25
CA ASP A 146 17.26 -13.25 -4.26
C ASP A 146 15.89 -12.99 -4.90
N LEU A 147 15.21 -11.92 -4.52
CA LEU A 147 13.96 -11.48 -5.16
C LEU A 147 14.14 -11.29 -6.67
N SER A 148 15.24 -10.65 -7.08
CA SER A 148 15.50 -10.32 -8.49
C SER A 148 15.70 -11.53 -9.41
N LYS A 149 15.86 -12.73 -8.85
CA LYS A 149 15.92 -13.99 -9.61
C LYS A 149 14.53 -14.47 -10.06
N ASN A 150 13.47 -13.94 -9.46
CA ASN A 150 12.12 -14.33 -9.83
C ASN A 150 11.75 -13.74 -11.19
N ASN A 151 11.36 -14.60 -12.13
CA ASN A 151 11.05 -14.23 -13.52
C ASN A 151 9.76 -13.42 -13.67
N LYS A 152 8.93 -13.36 -12.65
CA LYS A 152 7.72 -12.50 -12.63
C LYS A 152 8.06 -11.03 -12.38
N ILE A 153 9.24 -10.72 -11.81
CA ILE A 153 9.64 -9.34 -11.53
C ILE A 153 10.06 -8.64 -12.81
N ILE A 154 9.41 -7.52 -13.08
CA ILE A 154 9.72 -6.61 -14.17
C ILE A 154 10.28 -5.33 -13.55
N LEU A 155 11.46 -4.93 -13.99
CA LEU A 155 12.12 -3.71 -13.57
C LEU A 155 12.16 -2.70 -14.73
N PRO A 156 12.11 -1.38 -14.44
CA PRO A 156 12.26 -0.37 -15.47
C PRO A 156 13.68 -0.43 -16.08
N GLU A 157 13.78 -0.20 -17.37
CA GLU A 157 15.05 -0.19 -18.11
C GLU A 157 15.55 1.23 -18.42
N THR A 158 14.64 2.20 -18.38
CA THR A 158 14.92 3.62 -18.64
C THR A 158 14.36 4.50 -17.52
N PHE A 159 15.10 5.53 -17.18
CA PHE A 159 14.89 6.37 -16.01
C PHE A 159 14.95 7.84 -16.35
N VAL A 160 14.27 8.67 -15.56
CA VAL A 160 14.47 10.12 -15.50
C VAL A 160 15.47 10.43 -14.41
N VAL A 161 16.58 11.03 -14.80
CA VAL A 161 17.76 11.23 -13.98
C VAL A 161 18.08 12.72 -13.84
N GLU A 162 18.37 13.18 -12.65
CA GLU A 162 18.99 14.48 -12.41
C GLU A 162 20.51 14.30 -12.40
N GLN A 163 21.20 15.04 -13.29
CA GLN A 163 22.66 15.03 -13.37
C GLN A 163 23.28 16.00 -12.36
N LYS A 164 24.61 15.97 -12.23
CA LYS A 164 25.37 16.84 -11.35
C LYS A 164 25.15 18.33 -11.61
N ASP A 165 24.98 18.72 -12.86
CA ASP A 165 24.68 20.10 -13.29
C ASP A 165 23.20 20.50 -13.16
N LYS A 166 22.38 19.63 -12.54
CA LYS A 166 20.94 19.77 -12.37
C LYS A 166 20.13 19.64 -13.67
N SER A 167 20.75 19.27 -14.77
CA SER A 167 20.01 18.91 -15.98
C SER A 167 19.24 17.59 -15.77
N ILE A 168 18.03 17.52 -16.34
CA ILE A 168 17.16 16.36 -16.25
C ILE A 168 17.14 15.68 -17.61
N VAL A 169 17.54 14.41 -17.62
CA VAL A 169 17.67 13.62 -18.85
C VAL A 169 17.10 12.22 -18.66
N GLU A 170 16.74 11.59 -19.76
CA GLU A 170 16.37 10.17 -19.78
C GLU A 170 17.61 9.31 -20.07
N LYS A 171 17.82 8.25 -19.29
CA LYS A 171 18.97 7.33 -19.44
C LYS A 171 18.54 5.87 -19.28
N THR A 172 19.26 4.99 -19.97
CA THR A 172 19.32 3.55 -19.66
C THR A 172 20.38 3.30 -18.60
N PHE A 173 20.49 2.05 -18.09
CA PHE A 173 21.51 1.69 -17.09
C PHE A 173 22.94 2.03 -17.53
N GLU A 174 23.28 1.73 -18.80
CA GLU A 174 24.62 1.95 -19.33
C GLU A 174 25.01 3.43 -19.35
N GLY A 175 24.00 4.32 -19.33
CA GLY A 175 24.20 5.75 -19.37
C GLY A 175 24.25 6.42 -17.99
N ILE A 176 23.98 5.70 -16.90
CA ILE A 176 23.98 6.27 -15.55
C ILE A 176 25.42 6.48 -15.08
N LEU A 177 25.70 7.67 -14.58
CA LEU A 177 27.01 8.09 -14.05
C LEU A 177 27.00 8.09 -12.51
N PRO A 178 28.19 8.02 -11.84
CA PRO A 178 28.27 8.00 -10.38
C PRO A 178 27.67 9.21 -9.65
N ASP A 179 27.58 10.38 -10.32
CA ASP A 179 26.99 11.59 -9.76
C ASP A 179 25.50 11.78 -10.12
N ASP A 180 24.91 10.88 -10.90
CA ASP A 180 23.50 10.93 -11.31
C ASP A 180 22.58 10.51 -10.16
N ILE A 181 21.34 11.01 -10.19
CA ILE A 181 20.28 10.59 -9.26
C ILE A 181 19.05 10.19 -10.06
N ILE A 182 18.63 8.93 -9.92
CA ILE A 182 17.39 8.44 -10.50
C ILE A 182 16.22 8.92 -9.63
N TYR A 183 15.31 9.70 -10.22
CA TYR A 183 14.14 10.22 -9.53
C TYR A 183 12.82 9.68 -10.06
N ASP A 184 12.74 9.20 -11.30
CA ASP A 184 11.49 8.63 -11.84
C ASP A 184 11.78 7.54 -12.87
N VAL A 185 10.77 6.72 -13.12
CA VAL A 185 10.74 5.77 -14.23
C VAL A 185 10.34 6.53 -15.50
N SER A 186 11.06 6.32 -16.60
CA SER A 186 10.71 7.00 -17.85
C SER A 186 9.41 6.47 -18.47
N ILE A 187 8.76 7.31 -19.27
CA ILE A 187 7.57 6.93 -20.05
C ILE A 187 7.88 5.74 -20.99
N ASN A 188 9.12 5.63 -21.47
CA ASN A 188 9.51 4.52 -22.36
C ASN A 188 9.50 3.18 -21.62
N SER A 189 9.93 3.13 -20.35
CA SER A 189 9.77 1.93 -19.51
C SER A 189 8.30 1.60 -19.24
N ILE A 190 7.44 2.60 -19.07
CA ILE A 190 6.00 2.34 -18.90
C ILE A 190 5.37 1.80 -20.18
N LYS A 191 5.75 2.33 -21.35
CA LYS A 191 5.26 1.85 -22.64
C LYS A 191 5.59 0.37 -22.90
N SER A 192 6.70 -0.15 -22.37
CA SER A 192 7.03 -1.57 -22.48
C SER A 192 6.02 -2.48 -21.73
N LEU A 193 5.28 -1.94 -20.76
CA LEU A 193 4.23 -2.65 -20.03
C LEU A 193 2.87 -2.65 -20.77
N ASN A 194 2.68 -1.88 -21.83
CA ASN A 194 1.37 -1.72 -22.48
C ASN A 194 0.75 -3.07 -22.89
N ASN A 195 1.53 -3.99 -23.46
CA ASN A 195 1.03 -5.31 -23.86
C ASN A 195 0.60 -6.15 -22.63
N ILE A 196 1.33 -6.03 -21.53
CA ILE A 196 1.00 -6.71 -20.27
C ILE A 196 -0.28 -6.12 -19.71
N ILE A 197 -0.34 -4.80 -19.55
CA ILE A 197 -1.50 -4.09 -19.00
C ILE A 197 -2.78 -4.40 -19.80
N SER A 198 -2.69 -4.35 -21.14
CA SER A 198 -3.85 -4.63 -22.01
C SER A 198 -4.32 -6.09 -21.94
N SER A 199 -3.46 -7.03 -21.58
CA SER A 199 -3.82 -8.44 -21.40
C SER A 199 -4.37 -8.77 -20.00
N CYS A 200 -4.08 -7.92 -19.01
CA CYS A 200 -4.48 -8.15 -17.62
C CYS A 200 -6.00 -8.09 -17.42
N LYS A 201 -6.49 -8.89 -16.48
CA LYS A 201 -7.86 -8.81 -15.95
C LYS A 201 -7.90 -8.15 -14.59
N THR A 202 -6.78 -8.19 -13.85
CA THR A 202 -6.65 -7.59 -12.53
C THR A 202 -5.34 -6.83 -12.43
N ILE A 203 -5.39 -5.62 -11.87
CA ILE A 203 -4.21 -4.81 -11.57
C ILE A 203 -4.28 -4.35 -10.10
N LEU A 204 -3.20 -4.57 -9.36
CA LEU A 204 -3.02 -4.05 -8.01
C LEU A 204 -1.85 -3.08 -7.99
N TRP A 205 -2.05 -1.84 -7.57
CA TRP A 205 -0.99 -0.85 -7.53
C TRP A 205 -0.88 -0.15 -6.18
N ASN A 206 0.34 -0.14 -5.62
CA ASN A 206 0.68 0.59 -4.41
C ASN A 206 2.04 1.29 -4.51
N GLY A 207 2.07 2.58 -4.29
CA GLY A 207 3.26 3.44 -4.23
C GLY A 207 3.63 4.04 -5.60
N PRO A 208 4.09 5.31 -5.59
CA PRO A 208 4.53 6.00 -6.79
C PRO A 208 5.81 5.39 -7.36
N LEU A 209 6.06 5.59 -8.65
CA LEU A 209 7.23 5.08 -9.35
C LEU A 209 8.45 5.99 -9.25
N GLY A 210 8.24 7.25 -8.86
CA GLY A 210 9.27 8.27 -8.77
C GLY A 210 8.97 9.27 -7.65
N PHE A 211 9.78 10.33 -7.60
CA PHE A 211 9.61 11.46 -6.67
C PHE A 211 8.54 12.43 -7.22
N PHE A 212 7.31 11.93 -7.28
CA PHE A 212 6.18 12.56 -7.99
C PHE A 212 5.72 13.90 -7.38
N GLU A 213 6.17 14.26 -6.18
CA GLU A 213 5.97 15.56 -5.55
C GLU A 213 6.66 16.69 -6.31
N ARG A 214 7.71 16.37 -7.08
CA ARG A 214 8.32 17.28 -8.04
C ARG A 214 7.76 17.01 -9.42
N GLU A 215 7.17 18.03 -10.05
CA GLU A 215 6.50 17.92 -11.36
C GLU A 215 7.40 17.28 -12.43
N GLU A 216 8.68 17.58 -12.41
CA GLU A 216 9.65 17.04 -13.38
C GLU A 216 9.80 15.53 -13.29
N PHE A 217 9.52 14.93 -12.11
CA PHE A 217 9.68 13.51 -11.80
C PHE A 217 8.35 12.80 -11.52
N SER A 218 7.23 13.39 -11.92
CA SER A 218 5.89 12.82 -11.78
C SER A 218 5.41 12.07 -13.02
N LYS A 219 6.06 12.29 -14.15
CA LYS A 219 5.57 11.89 -15.48
C LYS A 219 5.41 10.37 -15.65
N GLY A 220 6.31 9.58 -15.07
CA GLY A 220 6.22 8.13 -15.08
C GLY A 220 4.98 7.65 -14.33
N THR A 221 4.81 8.10 -13.08
CA THR A 221 3.66 7.77 -12.24
C THR A 221 2.34 8.20 -12.90
N LEU A 222 2.24 9.44 -13.38
CA LEU A 222 1.02 9.96 -14.01
C LEU A 222 0.69 9.26 -15.33
N HIS A 223 1.72 8.92 -16.14
CA HIS A 223 1.52 8.18 -17.37
C HIS A 223 1.00 6.77 -17.11
N LEU A 224 1.56 6.06 -16.12
CA LEU A 224 1.08 4.75 -15.71
C LEU A 224 -0.38 4.83 -15.19
N ALA A 225 -0.71 5.83 -14.38
CA ALA A 225 -2.09 6.05 -13.91
C ALA A 225 -3.06 6.18 -15.08
N LYS A 226 -2.68 6.94 -16.10
CA LYS A 226 -3.47 7.09 -17.33
C LYS A 226 -3.64 5.76 -18.05
N VAL A 227 -2.57 5.02 -18.30
CA VAL A 227 -2.62 3.72 -19.02
C VAL A 227 -3.53 2.73 -18.27
N ILE A 228 -3.44 2.66 -16.94
CA ILE A 228 -4.29 1.78 -16.15
C ILE A 228 -5.75 2.22 -16.20
N SER A 229 -6.03 3.52 -16.11
CA SER A 229 -7.39 4.06 -16.18
C SER A 229 -8.07 3.86 -17.54
N GLU A 230 -7.31 3.60 -18.59
CA GLU A 230 -7.76 3.32 -19.96
C GLU A 230 -7.85 1.81 -20.25
N SER A 231 -7.43 0.95 -19.31
CA SER A 231 -7.46 -0.51 -19.45
C SER A 231 -8.81 -1.09 -19.04
N ASP A 232 -9.16 -2.26 -19.59
CA ASP A 232 -10.36 -3.04 -19.20
C ASP A 232 -10.15 -3.88 -17.92
N ALA A 233 -8.98 -3.79 -17.29
CA ALA A 233 -8.66 -4.54 -16.09
C ALA A 233 -9.38 -3.97 -14.86
N TYR A 234 -9.89 -4.83 -13.98
CA TYR A 234 -10.31 -4.39 -12.65
C TYR A 234 -9.08 -3.97 -11.86
N SER A 235 -8.96 -2.68 -11.60
CA SER A 235 -7.80 -2.10 -10.93
C SER A 235 -8.10 -1.70 -9.49
N VAL A 236 -7.25 -2.13 -8.56
CA VAL A 236 -7.27 -1.70 -7.16
C VAL A 236 -6.01 -0.90 -6.86
N ILE A 237 -6.24 0.32 -6.41
CA ILE A 237 -5.19 1.29 -6.14
C ILE A 237 -5.15 1.55 -4.64
N GLY A 238 -3.98 1.43 -4.02
CA GLY A 238 -3.81 1.67 -2.59
C GLY A 238 -2.63 2.57 -2.26
N GLY A 239 -2.76 3.26 -1.12
CA GLY A 239 -1.75 4.17 -0.60
C GLY A 239 -1.96 5.63 -0.98
N GLY A 240 -1.82 6.53 0.01
CA GLY A 240 -2.14 7.95 -0.12
C GLY A 240 -1.41 8.66 -1.27
N GLU A 241 -0.13 8.35 -1.46
CA GLU A 241 0.69 8.93 -2.54
C GLU A 241 0.19 8.50 -3.92
N THR A 242 -0.16 7.21 -4.09
CA THR A 242 -0.73 6.70 -5.36
C THR A 242 -2.08 7.35 -5.64
N LEU A 243 -2.95 7.44 -4.64
CA LEU A 243 -4.24 8.11 -4.76
C LEU A 243 -4.09 9.60 -5.13
N THR A 244 -3.07 10.26 -4.57
CA THR A 244 -2.77 11.66 -4.91
C THR A 244 -2.45 11.81 -6.40
N ALA A 245 -1.66 10.90 -6.98
CA ALA A 245 -1.35 10.91 -8.40
C ALA A 245 -2.61 10.73 -9.28
N PHE A 246 -3.50 9.80 -8.92
CA PHE A 246 -4.78 9.63 -9.62
C PHE A 246 -5.71 10.83 -9.49
N ASN A 247 -5.75 11.44 -8.30
CA ASN A 247 -6.56 12.63 -8.02
C ASN A 247 -6.09 13.84 -8.83
N GLN A 248 -4.78 14.08 -8.89
CA GLN A 248 -4.19 15.16 -9.71
C GLN A 248 -4.54 15.04 -11.20
N SER A 249 -4.76 13.82 -11.66
CA SER A 249 -5.10 13.51 -13.05
C SER A 249 -6.60 13.36 -13.30
N ASN A 250 -7.46 13.51 -12.28
CA ASN A 250 -8.91 13.26 -12.33
C ASN A 250 -9.24 11.85 -12.86
N LEU A 251 -8.52 10.82 -12.40
CA LEU A 251 -8.66 9.45 -12.87
C LEU A 251 -9.24 8.49 -11.82
N LEU A 252 -9.55 8.94 -10.60
CA LEU A 252 -10.06 8.08 -9.53
C LEU A 252 -11.36 7.35 -9.89
N ASP A 253 -12.26 8.02 -10.62
CA ASP A 253 -13.54 7.43 -11.05
C ASP A 253 -13.39 6.35 -12.14
N LYS A 254 -12.16 6.15 -12.66
CA LYS A 254 -11.87 5.21 -13.72
C LYS A 254 -11.18 3.93 -13.23
N VAL A 255 -10.97 3.80 -11.94
CA VAL A 255 -10.40 2.59 -11.34
C VAL A 255 -11.49 1.76 -10.68
N GLY A 256 -11.26 0.44 -10.59
CA GLY A 256 -12.22 -0.47 -10.00
C GLY A 256 -12.45 -0.21 -8.51
N TYR A 257 -11.36 0.07 -7.77
CA TYR A 257 -11.41 0.45 -6.36
C TYR A 257 -10.19 1.30 -5.95
N ALA A 258 -10.42 2.31 -5.12
CA ALA A 258 -9.40 3.22 -4.60
C ALA A 258 -9.38 3.17 -3.06
N SER A 259 -8.47 2.37 -2.49
CA SER A 259 -8.32 2.24 -1.03
C SER A 259 -7.60 3.43 -0.44
N THR A 260 -8.23 4.08 0.53
CA THR A 260 -7.62 5.18 1.30
C THR A 260 -6.73 4.68 2.44
N ALA A 261 -6.69 3.37 2.67
CA ALA A 261 -5.99 2.73 3.77
C ALA A 261 -4.55 2.34 3.39
N GLY A 262 -3.58 3.19 3.71
CA GLY A 262 -2.16 2.96 3.39
C GLY A 262 -1.57 1.70 4.05
N GLY A 263 -1.30 1.74 5.37
CA GLY A 263 -0.65 0.64 6.09
C GLY A 263 -1.53 -0.61 6.21
N ALA A 264 -2.80 -0.45 6.56
CA ALA A 264 -3.75 -1.56 6.68
C ALA A 264 -3.96 -2.30 5.35
N PHE A 265 -4.03 -1.57 4.24
CA PHE A 265 -4.10 -2.15 2.90
C PHE A 265 -2.91 -3.08 2.61
N LEU A 266 -1.69 -2.61 2.87
CA LEU A 266 -0.48 -3.39 2.64
C LEU A 266 -0.40 -4.61 3.56
N GLU A 267 -0.71 -4.43 4.85
CA GLU A 267 -0.68 -5.52 5.81
C GLU A 267 -1.75 -6.59 5.52
N TYR A 268 -2.91 -6.18 5.02
CA TYR A 268 -3.94 -7.13 4.58
C TYR A 268 -3.49 -7.93 3.35
N ILE A 269 -2.80 -7.31 2.40
CA ILE A 269 -2.21 -8.02 1.25
C ILE A 269 -1.16 -9.05 1.72
N GLU A 270 -0.33 -8.67 2.68
CA GLU A 270 0.75 -9.51 3.23
C GLU A 270 0.19 -10.70 4.03
N LYS A 271 -0.71 -10.42 4.99
CA LYS A 271 -1.14 -11.39 6.00
C LYS A 271 -2.49 -12.05 5.71
N GLY A 272 -3.31 -11.48 4.84
CA GLY A 272 -4.68 -11.93 4.55
C GLY A 272 -5.68 -11.63 5.67
N SER A 273 -5.27 -10.98 6.76
CA SER A 273 -6.12 -10.55 7.86
C SER A 273 -5.51 -9.38 8.63
N LEU A 274 -6.29 -8.77 9.52
CA LEU A 274 -5.86 -7.66 10.38
C LEU A 274 -6.34 -7.90 11.81
N PRO A 275 -5.63 -7.43 12.85
CA PRO A 275 -5.97 -7.66 14.25
C PRO A 275 -7.42 -7.35 14.62
N SER A 276 -7.93 -6.18 14.20
CA SER A 276 -9.33 -5.81 14.49
C SER A 276 -10.34 -6.73 13.82
N LEU A 277 -10.04 -7.25 12.62
CA LEU A 277 -10.93 -8.17 11.90
C LEU A 277 -10.91 -9.57 12.52
N ASP A 278 -9.75 -10.02 13.00
CA ASP A 278 -9.62 -11.31 13.67
C ASP A 278 -10.35 -11.31 15.00
N ALA A 279 -10.31 -10.21 15.76
CA ALA A 279 -11.07 -10.06 16.98
C ALA A 279 -12.59 -10.16 16.74
N LEU A 280 -13.10 -9.55 15.66
CA LEU A 280 -14.52 -9.64 15.27
C LEU A 280 -14.93 -11.06 14.88
N LYS A 281 -14.08 -11.81 14.15
CA LYS A 281 -14.32 -13.22 13.80
C LYS A 281 -14.38 -14.11 15.04
N ALA A 282 -13.48 -13.90 15.99
CA ALA A 282 -13.44 -14.65 17.25
C ALA A 282 -14.73 -14.47 18.06
N VAL A 283 -15.29 -13.26 18.12
CA VAL A 283 -16.57 -12.97 18.79
C VAL A 283 -17.74 -13.69 18.10
N SER A 284 -17.80 -13.68 16.78
CA SER A 284 -18.84 -14.38 16.03
C SER A 284 -18.85 -15.90 16.27
N TYR A 285 -17.68 -16.53 16.43
CA TYR A 285 -17.57 -17.97 16.75
C TYR A 285 -18.06 -18.31 18.15
N THR A 286 -17.87 -17.43 19.14
CA THR A 286 -18.35 -17.64 20.51
C THR A 286 -19.87 -17.54 20.63
N HIS A 287 -20.53 -16.74 19.80
CA HIS A 287 -22.00 -16.65 19.74
C HIS A 287 -22.68 -17.83 19.02
N LEU A 288 -21.96 -18.54 18.14
CA LEU A 288 -22.47 -19.74 17.48
C LEU A 288 -22.39 -21.01 18.34
N THR A 289 -21.71 -20.98 19.46
CA THR A 289 -21.52 -22.10 20.39
C THR A 289 -22.30 -21.96 21.70
N LEU A 290 -23.46 -21.31 21.70
CA LEU A 290 -24.35 -21.42 22.85
C LEU A 290 -24.89 -22.86 22.94
N PRO A 291 -24.66 -23.58 24.07
CA PRO A 291 -25.19 -24.92 24.21
C PRO A 291 -26.70 -24.84 24.25
N THR A 292 -27.36 -25.55 23.33
CA THR A 292 -28.73 -26.00 23.49
C THR A 292 -28.78 -26.95 24.70
N THR A 293 -28.93 -26.40 25.88
CA THR A 293 -29.40 -27.16 27.04
C THR A 293 -30.92 -26.97 27.13
N LEU A 294 -31.59 -28.00 26.73
CA LEU A 294 -32.97 -28.28 27.13
C LEU A 294 -33.05 -28.46 28.65
#